data_4c93551ac41e1cd993830a7296d8559b
#
_entry.id   4c93551ac41e1cd993830a7296d8559b
#
_cell.length_a   1.000
_cell.length_b   1.000
_cell.length_c   1.000
_cell.angle_alpha   90.00
_cell.angle_beta   90.00
_cell.angle_gamma   90.00
#
_symmetry.space_group_name_H-M   'P 1'
#
loop_
_entity.id
_entity.type
_entity.pdbx_description
1 polymer ?
#
loop_
_entity_poly.entity_id
_entity_poly.type
_entity_poly.pdbx_seq_one_letter_code
_entity_poly.pdbx_strand_id
1 'polypeptide(L)'
;MESFLKMDIFSHSNYNYERLQASGILQSMSHIPEKLYPGNKEEQKKFMQRHMSFYNTEPHFGGIINGMVLAMEEERANGADIDDDAINNIKTGLMGPMAGIGDTLWQGTLQPIALAVGISIASGGNVIGALVFALIMAAVMYPIAYFMYMKGYTTGKAGVEAILSGGKMKQLIQAASIMGATVLGSLTANYVSATSKMKIQIGASKLMLQTDILDKLLKGGVPLGITLLTLYLLKNKQMKSTTVMLVLVVIGLICGITGILG
;
A
#
# COMPACT_ATOMS: atom_id res chain seq x y z
N MET A 1 -20.93 -0.01 -10.76
CA MET A 1 -21.44 -0.32 -9.41
C MET A 1 -21.14 -1.77 -8.99
N GLU A 2 -21.53 -2.76 -9.79
CA GLU A 2 -21.30 -4.19 -9.46
C GLU A 2 -19.83 -4.52 -9.21
N SER A 3 -18.92 -4.05 -10.05
CA SER A 3 -17.47 -4.26 -9.88
C SER A 3 -16.93 -3.63 -8.59
N PHE A 4 -17.40 -2.43 -8.23
CA PHE A 4 -17.05 -1.79 -6.97
C PHE A 4 -17.48 -2.65 -5.77
N LEU A 5 -18.76 -3.07 -5.70
CA LEU A 5 -19.25 -3.89 -4.59
C LEU A 5 -18.51 -5.23 -4.47
N LYS A 6 -18.24 -5.88 -5.60
CA LYS A 6 -17.44 -7.11 -5.61
C LYS A 6 -16.00 -6.87 -5.16
N MET A 7 -15.39 -5.75 -5.56
CA MET A 7 -14.05 -5.39 -5.14
C MET A 7 -14.00 -5.16 -3.63
N ASP A 8 -14.89 -4.36 -3.10
CA ASP A 8 -14.93 -4.00 -1.69
C ASP A 8 -15.11 -5.24 -0.78
N ILE A 9 -15.94 -6.20 -1.20
CA ILE A 9 -16.23 -7.41 -0.42
C ILE A 9 -15.15 -8.50 -0.65
N PHE A 10 -14.67 -8.67 -1.89
CA PHE A 10 -13.88 -9.84 -2.28
C PHE A 10 -12.41 -9.57 -2.57
N SER A 11 -11.91 -8.32 -2.44
CA SER A 11 -10.50 -8.01 -2.73
C SER A 11 -9.49 -8.87 -1.99
N HIS A 12 -9.83 -9.32 -0.78
CA HIS A 12 -8.98 -10.20 0.04
C HIS A 12 -9.42 -11.67 0.09
N SER A 13 -10.49 -12.05 -0.60
CA SER A 13 -11.09 -13.38 -0.46
C SER A 13 -10.20 -14.53 -0.94
N ASN A 14 -9.22 -14.25 -1.80
CA ASN A 14 -8.32 -15.24 -2.38
C ASN A 14 -6.86 -14.75 -2.35
N TYR A 15 -6.44 -14.33 -1.17
CA TYR A 15 -5.10 -13.81 -0.93
C TYR A 15 -4.06 -14.93 -0.99
N ASN A 16 -2.98 -14.75 -1.75
CA ASN A 16 -1.93 -15.75 -1.89
C ASN A 16 -0.54 -15.10 -1.98
N TYR A 17 0.51 -15.86 -1.65
CA TYR A 17 1.88 -15.35 -1.61
C TYR A 17 2.43 -14.90 -2.97
N GLU A 18 1.96 -15.48 -4.07
CA GLU A 18 2.51 -15.22 -5.39
C GLU A 18 2.02 -13.88 -5.95
N ARG A 19 0.72 -13.58 -5.76
CA ARG A 19 0.04 -12.46 -6.45
C ARG A 19 -0.75 -11.57 -5.53
N LEU A 20 -0.77 -11.86 -4.25
CA LEU A 20 -1.49 -11.20 -3.17
C LEU A 20 -2.98 -10.98 -3.49
N GLN A 21 -3.42 -9.76 -3.78
CA GLN A 21 -4.83 -9.42 -4.03
C GLN A 21 -5.29 -9.67 -5.47
N ALA A 22 -4.39 -9.99 -6.41
CA ALA A 22 -4.70 -10.01 -7.85
C ALA A 22 -5.90 -10.90 -8.19
N SER A 23 -6.01 -12.09 -7.60
CA SER A 23 -7.13 -13.02 -7.86
C SER A 23 -8.48 -12.50 -7.34
N GLY A 24 -8.50 -11.81 -6.18
CA GLY A 24 -9.70 -11.17 -5.65
C GLY A 24 -10.16 -10.00 -6.52
N ILE A 25 -9.21 -9.16 -6.97
CA ILE A 25 -9.49 -8.06 -7.90
C ILE A 25 -9.98 -8.60 -9.25
N LEU A 26 -9.34 -9.64 -9.79
CA LEU A 26 -9.78 -10.28 -11.02
C LEU A 26 -11.21 -10.84 -10.90
N GLN A 27 -11.54 -11.48 -9.78
CA GLN A 27 -12.89 -11.95 -9.52
C GLN A 27 -13.89 -10.79 -9.55
N SER A 28 -13.55 -9.63 -8.98
CA SER A 28 -14.43 -8.45 -8.99
C SER A 28 -14.70 -7.91 -10.41
N MET A 29 -13.78 -8.16 -11.34
CA MET A 29 -13.85 -7.75 -12.74
C MET A 29 -14.30 -8.87 -13.68
N SER A 30 -14.51 -10.09 -13.22
CA SER A 30 -14.76 -11.28 -14.05
C SER A 30 -15.95 -11.19 -14.98
N HIS A 31 -16.95 -10.35 -14.66
CA HIS A 31 -18.15 -10.12 -15.46
C HIS A 31 -17.98 -9.02 -16.53
N ILE A 32 -16.86 -8.32 -16.53
CA ILE A 32 -16.59 -7.16 -17.41
C ILE A 32 -16.15 -7.59 -18.82
N PRO A 33 -15.23 -8.57 -18.99
CA PRO A 33 -14.74 -8.94 -20.32
C PRO A 33 -15.82 -9.32 -21.31
N GLU A 34 -16.89 -10.00 -20.85
CA GLU A 34 -18.01 -10.37 -21.72
C GLU A 34 -18.80 -9.15 -22.19
N LYS A 35 -18.88 -8.10 -21.38
CA LYS A 35 -19.56 -6.84 -21.72
C LYS A 35 -18.71 -5.99 -22.66
N LEU A 36 -17.37 -5.95 -22.44
CA LEU A 36 -16.45 -5.15 -23.25
C LEU A 36 -16.11 -5.82 -24.59
N TYR A 37 -16.00 -7.14 -24.61
CA TYR A 37 -15.58 -7.92 -25.79
C TYR A 37 -16.61 -9.03 -26.10
N PRO A 38 -17.86 -8.69 -26.45
CA PRO A 38 -18.91 -9.67 -26.68
C PRO A 38 -18.53 -10.62 -27.83
N GLY A 39 -18.54 -11.93 -27.53
CA GLY A 39 -18.21 -12.98 -28.49
C GLY A 39 -16.70 -13.14 -28.81
N ASN A 40 -15.84 -12.24 -28.36
CA ASN A 40 -14.38 -12.32 -28.60
C ASN A 40 -13.67 -12.99 -27.43
N LYS A 41 -13.61 -14.32 -27.44
CA LYS A 41 -12.98 -15.13 -26.38
C LYS A 41 -11.48 -14.86 -26.18
N GLU A 42 -10.77 -14.49 -27.24
CA GLU A 42 -9.33 -14.19 -27.15
C GLU A 42 -9.08 -12.89 -26.37
N GLU A 43 -9.83 -11.82 -26.65
CA GLU A 43 -9.68 -10.57 -25.90
C GLU A 43 -10.19 -10.70 -24.45
N GLN A 44 -11.25 -11.47 -24.23
CA GLN A 44 -11.70 -11.81 -22.87
C GLN A 44 -10.60 -12.53 -22.07
N LYS A 45 -9.92 -13.50 -22.69
CA LYS A 45 -8.79 -14.23 -22.09
C LYS A 45 -7.61 -13.30 -21.79
N LYS A 46 -7.23 -12.44 -22.73
CA LYS A 46 -6.15 -11.45 -22.54
C LYS A 46 -6.47 -10.50 -21.39
N PHE A 47 -7.71 -10.01 -21.29
CA PHE A 47 -8.17 -9.23 -20.16
C PHE A 47 -7.92 -9.95 -18.83
N MET A 48 -8.37 -11.20 -18.72
CA MET A 48 -8.19 -11.98 -17.50
C MET A 48 -6.71 -12.22 -17.16
N GLN A 49 -5.87 -12.53 -18.16
CA GLN A 49 -4.43 -12.73 -17.97
C GLN A 49 -3.71 -11.47 -17.50
N ARG A 50 -4.03 -10.30 -18.07
CA ARG A 50 -3.46 -8.99 -17.69
C ARG A 50 -3.75 -8.65 -16.24
N HIS A 51 -4.93 -9.01 -15.73
CA HIS A 51 -5.31 -8.71 -14.35
C HIS A 51 -4.86 -9.76 -13.33
N MET A 52 -4.24 -10.87 -13.77
CA MET A 52 -3.58 -11.82 -12.89
C MET A 52 -2.16 -11.40 -12.47
N SER A 53 -1.64 -10.27 -12.96
CA SER A 53 -0.36 -9.71 -12.50
C SER A 53 -0.41 -9.36 -11.01
N PHE A 54 0.74 -9.41 -10.34
CA PHE A 54 0.87 -9.04 -8.92
C PHE A 54 0.17 -7.70 -8.61
N TYR A 55 -0.62 -7.69 -7.55
CA TYR A 55 -1.32 -6.52 -7.06
C TYR A 55 -1.49 -6.57 -5.56
N ASN A 56 -1.09 -5.49 -4.87
CA ASN A 56 -1.27 -5.34 -3.44
C ASN A 56 -1.30 -3.88 -3.03
N THR A 57 -2.41 -3.46 -2.44
CA THR A 57 -2.60 -2.10 -1.94
C THR A 57 -3.61 -2.11 -0.79
N GLU A 58 -3.78 -0.99 -0.11
CA GLU A 58 -4.91 -0.83 0.81
C GLU A 58 -6.22 -0.74 -0.02
N PRO A 59 -7.25 -1.57 0.24
CA PRO A 59 -8.36 -1.75 -0.69
C PRO A 59 -9.23 -0.52 -0.90
N HIS A 60 -9.47 0.27 0.14
CA HIS A 60 -10.42 1.39 0.10
C HIS A 60 -9.83 2.57 -0.67
N PHE A 61 -8.62 3.01 -0.31
CA PHE A 61 -7.91 4.06 -1.05
C PHE A 61 -7.38 3.53 -2.39
N GLY A 62 -6.96 2.28 -2.45
CA GLY A 62 -6.57 1.60 -3.68
C GLY A 62 -7.71 1.40 -4.68
N GLY A 63 -8.95 1.58 -4.25
CA GLY A 63 -10.12 1.63 -5.14
C GLY A 63 -9.95 2.61 -6.30
N ILE A 64 -9.18 3.69 -6.12
CA ILE A 64 -8.86 4.65 -7.18
C ILE A 64 -8.14 3.98 -8.36
N ILE A 65 -7.22 3.04 -8.08
CA ILE A 65 -6.47 2.31 -9.11
C ILE A 65 -7.42 1.42 -9.90
N ASN A 66 -8.29 0.68 -9.20
CA ASN A 66 -9.23 -0.23 -9.83
C ASN A 66 -10.26 0.53 -10.70
N GLY A 67 -10.69 1.71 -10.24
CA GLY A 67 -11.52 2.61 -11.06
C GLY A 67 -10.80 3.09 -12.32
N MET A 68 -9.54 3.54 -12.20
CA MET A 68 -8.72 3.99 -13.34
C MET A 68 -8.50 2.86 -14.35
N VAL A 69 -8.15 1.68 -13.86
CA VAL A 69 -7.91 0.50 -14.69
C VAL A 69 -9.17 0.09 -15.44
N LEU A 70 -10.33 0.09 -14.77
CA LEU A 70 -11.60 -0.20 -15.43
C LEU A 70 -11.91 0.80 -16.55
N ALA A 71 -11.67 2.09 -16.31
CA ALA A 71 -11.86 3.11 -17.33
C ALA A 71 -10.92 2.91 -18.53
N MET A 72 -9.65 2.57 -18.30
CA MET A 72 -8.69 2.27 -19.37
C MET A 72 -9.09 1.04 -20.19
N GLU A 73 -9.61 0.00 -19.55
CA GLU A 73 -10.11 -1.19 -20.25
C GLU A 73 -11.34 -0.87 -21.12
N GLU A 74 -12.23 -0.02 -20.61
CA GLU A 74 -13.40 0.44 -21.36
C GLU A 74 -12.98 1.27 -22.60
N GLU A 75 -12.06 2.23 -22.43
CA GLU A 75 -11.56 3.03 -23.54
C GLU A 75 -10.78 2.18 -24.58
N ARG A 76 -10.00 1.20 -24.10
CA ARG A 76 -9.35 0.23 -25.00
C ARG A 76 -10.36 -0.57 -25.82
N ALA A 77 -11.44 -1.05 -25.20
CA ALA A 77 -12.51 -1.75 -25.89
C ALA A 77 -13.24 -0.87 -26.90
N ASN A 78 -13.28 0.45 -26.66
CA ASN A 78 -13.80 1.46 -27.57
C ASN A 78 -12.82 1.86 -28.70
N GLY A 79 -11.63 1.24 -28.75
CA GLY A 79 -10.65 1.42 -29.83
C GLY A 79 -9.50 2.37 -29.50
N ALA A 80 -9.35 2.81 -28.24
CA ALA A 80 -8.18 3.59 -27.83
C ALA A 80 -6.90 2.72 -27.86
N ASP A 81 -5.79 3.30 -28.34
CA ASP A 81 -4.48 2.65 -28.38
C ASP A 81 -3.83 2.60 -26.99
N ILE A 82 -4.30 1.67 -26.18
CA ILE A 82 -3.82 1.41 -24.81
C ILE A 82 -3.25 0.00 -24.78
N ASP A 83 -1.94 -0.12 -24.56
CA ASP A 83 -1.28 -1.41 -24.45
C ASP A 83 -1.40 -2.01 -23.03
N ASP A 84 -0.99 -3.28 -22.89
CA ASP A 84 -1.01 -4.00 -21.63
C ASP A 84 -0.07 -3.38 -20.59
N ASP A 85 1.04 -2.81 -21.05
CA ASP A 85 2.05 -2.18 -20.20
C ASP A 85 1.53 -0.89 -19.59
N ALA A 86 0.76 -0.09 -20.33
CA ALA A 86 0.14 1.13 -19.80
C ALA A 86 -0.77 0.81 -18.61
N ILE A 87 -1.62 -0.22 -18.72
CA ILE A 87 -2.53 -0.65 -17.65
C ILE A 87 -1.73 -1.20 -16.45
N ASN A 88 -0.72 -2.04 -16.71
CA ASN A 88 0.10 -2.60 -15.64
C ASN A 88 0.96 -1.54 -14.96
N ASN A 89 1.48 -0.55 -15.68
CA ASN A 89 2.26 0.55 -15.11
C ASN A 89 1.43 1.43 -14.17
N ILE A 90 0.15 1.67 -14.46
CA ILE A 90 -0.75 2.35 -13.53
C ILE A 90 -0.93 1.55 -12.25
N LYS A 91 -1.18 0.24 -12.36
CA LYS A 91 -1.31 -0.65 -11.20
C LYS A 91 -0.06 -0.62 -10.34
N THR A 92 1.10 -0.92 -10.94
CA THR A 92 2.39 -1.02 -10.22
C THR A 92 2.89 0.32 -9.70
N GLY A 93 2.67 1.41 -10.45
CA GLY A 93 3.09 2.75 -10.05
C GLY A 93 2.29 3.33 -8.90
N LEU A 94 1.01 3.01 -8.79
CA LEU A 94 0.12 3.58 -7.78
C LEU A 94 -0.12 2.67 -6.56
N MET A 95 0.05 1.34 -6.67
CA MET A 95 -0.30 0.44 -5.57
C MET A 95 0.51 0.70 -4.29
N GLY A 96 1.80 1.01 -4.39
CA GLY A 96 2.64 1.34 -3.24
C GLY A 96 2.24 2.66 -2.57
N PRO A 97 2.17 3.78 -3.31
CA PRO A 97 1.68 5.05 -2.78
C PRO A 97 0.29 4.95 -2.12
N MET A 98 -0.66 4.29 -2.77
CA MET A 98 -2.01 4.15 -2.21
C MET A 98 -2.04 3.25 -0.98
N ALA A 99 -1.22 2.19 -0.93
CA ALA A 99 -1.04 1.39 0.27
C ALA A 99 -0.50 2.24 1.42
N GLY A 100 0.59 3.00 1.19
CA GLY A 100 1.21 3.84 2.22
C GLY A 100 0.24 4.88 2.81
N ILE A 101 -0.56 5.54 1.96
CA ILE A 101 -1.59 6.48 2.41
C ILE A 101 -2.71 5.76 3.14
N GLY A 102 -3.24 4.72 2.52
CA GLY A 102 -4.40 3.99 3.02
C GLY A 102 -4.14 3.31 4.37
N ASP A 103 -3.03 2.57 4.50
CA ASP A 103 -2.64 1.90 5.73
C ASP A 103 -2.44 2.90 6.88
N THR A 104 -1.81 4.05 6.58
CA THR A 104 -1.58 5.10 7.59
C THR A 104 -2.89 5.72 8.07
N LEU A 105 -3.76 6.11 7.15
CA LEU A 105 -5.03 6.74 7.49
C LEU A 105 -6.01 5.73 8.10
N TRP A 106 -6.03 4.52 7.57
CA TRP A 106 -6.97 3.50 7.98
C TRP A 106 -6.54 2.80 9.27
N GLN A 107 -5.46 2.01 9.20
CA GLN A 107 -4.99 1.20 10.32
C GLN A 107 -4.24 2.04 11.36
N GLY A 108 -3.53 3.07 10.93
CA GLY A 108 -2.76 3.95 11.81
C GLY A 108 -3.58 5.05 12.50
N THR A 109 -4.76 5.39 12.00
CA THR A 109 -5.52 6.55 12.52
C THR A 109 -6.99 6.22 12.78
N LEU A 110 -7.77 5.90 11.75
CA LEU A 110 -9.22 5.76 11.87
C LEU A 110 -9.63 4.56 12.73
N GLN A 111 -9.01 3.42 12.49
CA GLN A 111 -9.33 2.18 13.24
C GLN A 111 -9.00 2.30 14.73
N PRO A 112 -7.83 2.80 15.18
CA PRO A 112 -7.56 3.03 16.60
C PRO A 112 -8.54 4.00 17.27
N ILE A 113 -8.93 5.09 16.56
CA ILE A 113 -9.91 6.05 17.10
C ILE A 113 -11.28 5.39 17.28
N ALA A 114 -11.78 4.72 16.24
CA ALA A 114 -13.07 4.02 16.31
C ALA A 114 -13.06 2.92 17.38
N LEU A 115 -11.95 2.20 17.52
CA LEU A 115 -11.77 1.17 18.53
C LEU A 115 -11.77 1.76 19.94
N ALA A 116 -11.09 2.88 20.16
CA ALA A 116 -11.07 3.58 21.45
C ALA A 116 -12.49 4.01 21.88
N VAL A 117 -13.30 4.52 20.95
CA VAL A 117 -14.72 4.85 21.19
C VAL A 117 -15.51 3.60 21.56
N GLY A 118 -15.36 2.52 20.79
CA GLY A 118 -16.02 1.24 21.07
C GLY A 118 -15.67 0.66 22.44
N ILE A 119 -14.37 0.66 22.80
CA ILE A 119 -13.87 0.20 24.10
C ILE A 119 -14.42 1.07 25.25
N SER A 120 -14.43 2.39 25.08
CA SER A 120 -14.97 3.30 26.10
C SER A 120 -16.44 2.98 26.45
N ILE A 121 -17.25 2.66 25.45
CA ILE A 121 -18.65 2.27 25.63
C ILE A 121 -18.76 0.85 26.24
N ALA A 122 -17.86 -0.04 25.85
CA ALA A 122 -17.88 -1.45 26.28
C ALA A 122 -17.29 -1.66 27.69
N SER A 123 -16.54 -0.72 28.23
CA SER A 123 -15.81 -0.86 29.50
C SER A 123 -16.70 -1.21 30.71
N GLY A 124 -18.02 -0.94 30.63
CA GLY A 124 -19.01 -1.34 31.62
C GLY A 124 -19.68 -2.72 31.35
N GLY A 125 -19.13 -3.54 30.46
CA GLY A 125 -19.76 -4.81 30.03
C GLY A 125 -20.84 -4.64 28.97
N ASN A 126 -20.93 -3.49 28.34
CA ASN A 126 -21.95 -3.17 27.35
C ASN A 126 -21.54 -3.58 25.94
N VAL A 127 -22.17 -4.61 25.38
CA VAL A 127 -21.92 -5.10 24.00
C VAL A 127 -22.22 -4.08 22.91
N ILE A 128 -22.95 -3.00 23.20
CA ILE A 128 -23.23 -1.91 22.25
C ILE A 128 -21.92 -1.26 21.75
N GLY A 129 -20.85 -1.27 22.55
CA GLY A 129 -19.55 -0.74 22.13
C GLY A 129 -18.99 -1.42 20.88
N ALA A 130 -19.14 -2.73 20.74
CA ALA A 130 -18.75 -3.47 19.54
C ALA A 130 -19.60 -3.07 18.31
N LEU A 131 -20.90 -2.90 18.52
CA LEU A 131 -21.81 -2.45 17.45
C LEU A 131 -21.47 -1.02 17.01
N VAL A 132 -21.20 -0.11 17.94
CA VAL A 132 -20.79 1.27 17.63
C VAL A 132 -19.49 1.30 16.85
N PHE A 133 -18.49 0.51 17.25
CA PHE A 133 -17.26 0.35 16.48
C PHE A 133 -17.55 -0.09 15.03
N ALA A 134 -18.32 -1.15 14.85
CA ALA A 134 -18.66 -1.67 13.52
C ALA A 134 -19.41 -0.64 12.67
N LEU A 135 -20.35 0.10 13.26
CA LEU A 135 -21.10 1.15 12.57
C LEU A 135 -20.22 2.34 12.16
N ILE A 136 -19.32 2.80 13.04
CA ILE A 136 -18.36 3.87 12.70
C ILE A 136 -17.47 3.41 11.54
N MET A 137 -16.94 2.19 11.63
CA MET A 137 -16.09 1.63 10.59
C MET A 137 -16.83 1.57 9.25
N ALA A 138 -18.03 1.00 9.22
CA ALA A 138 -18.81 0.90 7.99
C ALA A 138 -19.21 2.28 7.42
N ALA A 139 -19.63 3.21 8.28
CA ALA A 139 -20.06 4.55 7.88
C ALA A 139 -18.93 5.39 7.27
N VAL A 140 -17.67 5.09 7.61
CA VAL A 140 -16.50 5.80 7.06
C VAL A 140 -15.92 5.04 5.85
N MET A 141 -15.78 3.72 5.96
CA MET A 141 -15.19 2.87 4.92
C MET A 141 -15.89 2.95 3.58
N TYR A 142 -17.18 2.61 3.56
CA TYR A 142 -17.91 2.47 2.31
C TYR A 142 -17.97 3.78 1.50
N PRO A 143 -18.27 4.95 2.10
CA PRO A 143 -18.23 6.20 1.35
C PRO A 143 -16.83 6.54 0.79
N ILE A 144 -15.75 6.30 1.55
CA ILE A 144 -14.39 6.55 1.10
C ILE A 144 -14.04 5.60 -0.07
N ALA A 145 -14.26 4.30 0.10
CA ALA A 145 -14.01 3.32 -0.94
C ALA A 145 -14.77 3.63 -2.24
N TYR A 146 -16.05 3.95 -2.12
CA TYR A 146 -16.88 4.35 -3.25
C TYR A 146 -16.37 5.62 -3.93
N PHE A 147 -16.08 6.66 -3.15
CA PHE A 147 -15.55 7.92 -3.67
C PHE A 147 -14.22 7.71 -4.40
N MET A 148 -13.31 6.97 -3.81
CA MET A 148 -12.00 6.68 -4.41
C MET A 148 -12.14 5.88 -5.71
N TYR A 149 -12.99 4.85 -5.72
CA TYR A 149 -13.25 4.07 -6.92
C TYR A 149 -13.84 4.90 -8.06
N MET A 150 -14.88 5.69 -7.76
CA MET A 150 -15.53 6.55 -8.75
C MET A 150 -14.61 7.67 -9.23
N LYS A 151 -13.82 8.24 -8.31
CA LYS A 151 -12.81 9.25 -8.68
C LYS A 151 -11.76 8.66 -9.60
N GLY A 152 -11.30 7.43 -9.31
CA GLY A 152 -10.40 6.69 -10.18
C GLY A 152 -10.99 6.49 -11.57
N TYR A 153 -12.24 6.03 -11.65
CA TYR A 153 -12.91 5.81 -12.94
C TYR A 153 -13.03 7.09 -13.77
N THR A 154 -13.49 8.17 -13.17
CA THR A 154 -13.63 9.46 -13.88
C THR A 154 -12.28 10.06 -14.27
N THR A 155 -11.26 9.93 -13.40
CA THR A 155 -9.90 10.38 -13.69
C THR A 155 -9.23 9.50 -14.75
N GLY A 156 -9.51 8.19 -14.75
CA GLY A 156 -9.02 7.26 -15.75
C GLY A 156 -9.50 7.61 -17.15
N LYS A 157 -10.77 7.94 -17.33
CA LYS A 157 -11.32 8.41 -18.61
C LYS A 157 -10.63 9.70 -19.10
N ALA A 158 -10.57 10.72 -18.24
CA ALA A 158 -9.88 11.96 -18.56
C ALA A 158 -8.37 11.77 -18.78
N GLY A 159 -7.76 10.80 -18.10
CA GLY A 159 -6.36 10.43 -18.23
C GLY A 159 -6.05 9.77 -19.57
N VAL A 160 -6.92 8.90 -20.07
CA VAL A 160 -6.78 8.29 -21.41
C VAL A 160 -6.82 9.35 -22.49
N GLU A 161 -7.77 10.28 -22.41
CA GLU A 161 -7.81 11.42 -23.34
C GLU A 161 -6.52 12.26 -23.27
N ALA A 162 -5.94 12.43 -22.09
CA ALA A 162 -4.69 13.16 -21.87
C ALA A 162 -3.44 12.35 -22.31
N ILE A 163 -3.48 11.01 -22.27
CA ILE A 163 -2.42 10.13 -22.80
C ILE A 163 -2.38 10.24 -24.31
N LEU A 164 -3.53 10.16 -24.94
CA LEU A 164 -3.68 10.31 -26.40
C LEU A 164 -3.25 11.70 -26.89
N SER A 165 -3.35 12.72 -26.02
CA SER A 165 -2.96 14.12 -26.31
C SER A 165 -1.56 14.52 -25.87
N GLY A 166 -0.74 13.63 -25.29
CA GLY A 166 0.70 13.83 -25.05
C GLY A 166 1.19 14.05 -23.62
N GLY A 167 1.72 13.01 -23.02
CA GLY A 167 2.78 13.12 -21.98
C GLY A 167 2.38 13.26 -20.51
N LYS A 168 1.15 13.56 -20.17
CA LYS A 168 0.71 13.81 -18.78
C LYS A 168 0.72 12.55 -17.89
N MET A 169 0.58 11.37 -18.46
CA MET A 169 0.60 10.12 -17.69
C MET A 169 1.97 9.87 -17.03
N LYS A 170 3.07 10.14 -17.74
CA LYS A 170 4.42 10.02 -17.15
C LYS A 170 4.60 10.96 -15.95
N GLN A 171 4.04 12.16 -16.01
CA GLN A 171 4.06 13.12 -14.89
C GLN A 171 3.22 12.62 -13.72
N LEU A 172 2.05 12.02 -13.97
CA LEU A 172 1.20 11.43 -12.92
C LEU A 172 1.90 10.28 -12.20
N ILE A 173 2.48 9.33 -12.95
CA ILE A 173 3.25 8.22 -12.39
C ILE A 173 4.44 8.74 -11.58
N GLN A 174 5.15 9.75 -12.09
CA GLN A 174 6.27 10.35 -11.38
C GLN A 174 5.84 11.05 -10.08
N ALA A 175 4.74 11.82 -10.11
CA ALA A 175 4.18 12.47 -8.93
C ALA A 175 3.72 11.44 -7.89
N ALA A 176 3.04 10.36 -8.31
CA ALA A 176 2.64 9.26 -7.43
C ALA A 176 3.85 8.55 -6.81
N SER A 177 4.91 8.33 -7.59
CA SER A 177 6.15 7.71 -7.09
C SER A 177 6.87 8.59 -6.05
N ILE A 178 6.91 9.90 -6.27
CA ILE A 178 7.47 10.88 -5.30
C ILE A 178 6.64 10.86 -4.01
N MET A 179 5.31 10.90 -4.12
CA MET A 179 4.41 10.83 -2.97
C MET A 179 4.61 9.53 -2.18
N GLY A 180 4.69 8.38 -2.88
CA GLY A 180 4.95 7.08 -2.26
C GLY A 180 6.29 7.01 -1.54
N ALA A 181 7.36 7.54 -2.14
CA ALA A 181 8.66 7.62 -1.48
C ALA A 181 8.63 8.49 -0.23
N THR A 182 7.88 9.62 -0.27
CA THR A 182 7.70 10.51 0.88
C THR A 182 6.93 9.82 2.02
N VAL A 183 5.84 9.12 1.69
CA VAL A 183 5.05 8.35 2.66
C VAL A 183 5.89 7.23 3.28
N LEU A 184 6.63 6.45 2.48
CA LEU A 184 7.54 5.41 2.98
C LEU A 184 8.62 5.98 3.90
N GLY A 185 9.17 7.15 3.57
CA GLY A 185 10.12 7.86 4.44
C GLY A 185 9.50 8.24 5.78
N SER A 186 8.27 8.77 5.77
CA SER A 186 7.52 9.10 6.98
C SER A 186 7.20 7.86 7.82
N LEU A 187 6.76 6.77 7.20
CA LEU A 187 6.51 5.49 7.88
C LEU A 187 7.79 4.95 8.53
N THR A 188 8.91 4.98 7.81
CA THR A 188 10.22 4.61 8.34
C THR A 188 10.56 5.41 9.60
N ALA A 189 10.43 6.72 9.54
CA ALA A 189 10.75 7.60 10.68
C ALA A 189 9.85 7.37 11.90
N ASN A 190 8.60 6.95 11.70
CA ASN A 190 7.64 6.74 12.79
C ASN A 190 7.62 5.31 13.35
N TYR A 191 7.87 4.30 12.52
CA TYR A 191 7.70 2.90 12.90
C TYR A 191 9.02 2.14 13.12
N VAL A 192 10.13 2.58 12.53
CA VAL A 192 11.43 1.96 12.82
C VAL A 192 12.06 2.64 14.03
N SER A 193 11.91 2.03 15.20
CA SER A 193 12.31 2.61 16.50
C SER A 193 13.58 2.00 17.08
N ALA A 194 14.54 1.61 16.25
CA ALA A 194 15.81 1.08 16.73
C ALA A 194 16.70 2.20 17.29
N THR A 195 17.21 2.00 18.52
CA THR A 195 18.09 2.94 19.20
C THR A 195 19.33 2.23 19.74
N SER A 196 20.45 2.93 19.89
CA SER A 196 21.63 2.36 20.51
C SER A 196 21.61 2.52 22.04
N LYS A 197 21.80 1.43 22.75
CA LYS A 197 21.96 1.43 24.23
C LYS A 197 23.40 1.54 24.69
N MET A 198 24.35 1.66 23.79
CA MET A 198 25.78 1.72 24.11
C MET A 198 26.10 2.96 24.93
N LYS A 199 26.89 2.74 25.99
CA LYS A 199 27.47 3.77 26.85
C LYS A 199 28.99 3.73 26.70
N ILE A 200 29.57 4.86 26.33
CA ILE A 200 31.03 4.99 26.19
C ILE A 200 31.53 5.76 27.41
N GLN A 201 32.48 5.17 28.14
CA GLN A 201 33.11 5.84 29.28
C GLN A 201 34.41 6.50 28.81
N ILE A 202 34.44 7.83 28.93
CA ILE A 202 35.64 8.61 28.61
C ILE A 202 36.05 9.36 29.89
N GLY A 203 37.05 8.83 30.57
CA GLY A 203 37.50 9.34 31.86
C GLY A 203 36.41 9.20 32.92
N ALA A 204 35.99 10.28 33.60
CA ALA A 204 34.95 10.32 34.58
C ALA A 204 33.52 10.48 34.00
N SER A 205 33.41 10.77 32.68
CA SER A 205 32.12 11.03 32.03
C SER A 205 31.60 9.80 31.32
N LYS A 206 30.28 9.54 31.43
CA LYS A 206 29.57 8.50 30.68
C LYS A 206 28.77 9.19 29.56
N LEU A 207 29.11 8.87 28.30
CA LEU A 207 28.41 9.35 27.12
C LEU A 207 27.46 8.27 26.63
N MET A 208 26.21 8.64 26.35
CA MET A 208 25.24 7.77 25.69
C MET A 208 25.42 7.93 24.17
N LEU A 209 25.81 6.86 23.47
CA LEU A 209 26.08 6.89 22.04
C LEU A 209 24.90 7.45 21.25
N GLN A 210 23.66 7.08 21.61
CA GLN A 210 22.46 7.54 20.91
C GLN A 210 22.25 9.06 21.06
N THR A 211 22.07 9.54 22.28
CA THR A 211 21.63 10.92 22.55
C THR A 211 22.75 11.95 22.42
N ASP A 212 23.98 11.57 22.78
CA ASP A 212 25.10 12.52 22.85
C ASP A 212 25.87 12.62 21.54
N ILE A 213 25.78 11.59 20.67
CA ILE A 213 26.53 11.53 19.42
C ILE A 213 25.58 11.35 18.23
N LEU A 214 24.84 10.22 18.14
CA LEU A 214 24.10 9.87 16.95
C LEU A 214 22.95 10.83 16.66
N ASP A 215 22.14 11.16 17.65
CA ASP A 215 20.99 12.06 17.46
C ASP A 215 21.41 13.52 17.24
N LYS A 216 22.62 13.91 17.66
CA LYS A 216 23.18 15.24 17.33
C LYS A 216 23.71 15.32 15.91
N LEU A 217 24.19 14.21 15.34
CA LEU A 217 24.62 14.14 13.95
C LEU A 217 23.42 13.98 13.01
N LEU A 218 22.56 13.01 13.30
CA LEU A 218 21.38 12.74 12.48
C LEU A 218 20.32 12.05 13.35
N LYS A 219 19.30 12.80 13.73
CA LYS A 219 18.14 12.24 14.46
C LYS A 219 17.46 11.15 13.62
N GLY A 220 17.31 9.95 14.21
CA GLY A 220 16.76 8.80 13.48
C GLY A 220 17.76 8.14 12.49
N GLY A 221 19.06 8.43 12.60
CA GLY A 221 20.10 7.87 11.72
C GLY A 221 20.18 6.35 11.77
N VAL A 222 19.99 5.72 12.96
CA VAL A 222 19.96 4.26 13.10
C VAL A 222 18.80 3.63 12.34
N PRO A 223 17.54 4.06 12.55
CA PRO A 223 16.40 3.63 11.73
C PRO A 223 16.62 3.79 10.23
N LEU A 224 17.14 4.94 9.81
CA LEU A 224 17.44 5.20 8.41
C LEU A 224 18.49 4.22 7.87
N GLY A 225 19.56 3.97 8.62
CA GLY A 225 20.61 3.02 8.25
C GLY A 225 20.07 1.59 8.05
N ILE A 226 19.20 1.12 8.95
CA ILE A 226 18.55 -0.20 8.84
C ILE A 226 17.66 -0.26 7.60
N THR A 227 16.91 0.80 7.33
CA THR A 227 16.02 0.89 6.15
C THR A 227 16.83 0.88 4.84
N LEU A 228 17.91 1.66 4.78
CA LEU A 228 18.79 1.67 3.60
C LEU A 228 19.51 0.34 3.39
N LEU A 229 19.94 -0.32 4.47
CA LEU A 229 20.50 -1.68 4.41
C LEU A 229 19.46 -2.66 3.84
N THR A 230 18.23 -2.61 4.34
CA THR A 230 17.12 -3.45 3.85
C THR A 230 16.89 -3.22 2.36
N LEU A 231 16.81 -1.96 1.95
CA LEU A 231 16.65 -1.59 0.54
C LEU A 231 17.80 -2.11 -0.33
N TYR A 232 19.03 -1.98 0.16
CA TYR A 232 20.22 -2.48 -0.54
C TYR A 232 20.18 -4.00 -0.72
N LEU A 233 19.81 -4.76 0.31
CA LEU A 233 19.69 -6.21 0.25
C LEU A 233 18.61 -6.65 -0.74
N LEU A 234 17.47 -5.99 -0.73
CA LEU A 234 16.35 -6.30 -1.64
C LEU A 234 16.67 -5.90 -3.10
N LYS A 235 17.13 -4.67 -3.31
CA LYS A 235 17.28 -4.10 -4.66
C LYS A 235 18.60 -4.50 -5.33
N ASN A 236 19.73 -4.38 -4.63
CA ASN A 236 21.06 -4.58 -5.22
C ASN A 236 21.50 -6.05 -5.14
N LYS A 237 21.20 -6.72 -4.02
CA LYS A 237 21.55 -8.14 -3.83
C LYS A 237 20.44 -9.08 -4.29
N GLN A 238 19.28 -8.56 -4.70
CA GLN A 238 18.14 -9.35 -5.20
C GLN A 238 17.71 -10.48 -4.22
N MET A 239 17.91 -10.24 -2.91
CA MET A 239 17.56 -11.24 -1.90
C MET A 239 16.03 -11.32 -1.74
N LYS A 240 15.52 -12.52 -1.48
CA LYS A 240 14.09 -12.71 -1.18
C LYS A 240 13.73 -11.98 0.13
N SER A 241 12.55 -11.38 0.20
CA SER A 241 12.07 -10.65 1.38
C SER A 241 12.16 -11.48 2.66
N THR A 242 11.81 -12.78 2.60
CA THR A 242 11.91 -13.71 3.74
C THR A 242 13.35 -13.85 4.23
N THR A 243 14.32 -13.93 3.31
CA THR A 243 15.76 -14.02 3.67
C THR A 243 16.22 -12.72 4.33
N VAL A 244 15.80 -11.56 3.81
CA VAL A 244 16.14 -10.26 4.41
C VAL A 244 15.52 -10.13 5.82
N MET A 245 14.26 -10.58 6.01
CA MET A 245 13.65 -10.64 7.34
C MET A 245 14.47 -11.48 8.32
N LEU A 246 14.90 -12.67 7.91
CA LEU A 246 15.75 -13.54 8.75
C LEU A 246 17.09 -12.86 9.09
N VAL A 247 17.73 -12.21 8.12
CA VAL A 247 18.95 -11.43 8.35
C VAL A 247 18.73 -10.32 9.38
N LEU A 248 17.63 -9.57 9.27
CA LEU A 248 17.30 -8.51 10.23
C LEU A 248 17.01 -9.07 11.62
N VAL A 249 16.33 -10.21 11.73
CA VAL A 249 16.10 -10.90 13.01
C VAL A 249 17.44 -11.31 13.64
N VAL A 250 18.35 -11.91 12.87
CA VAL A 250 19.68 -12.31 13.36
C VAL A 250 20.48 -11.11 13.84
N ILE A 251 20.50 -10.02 13.02
CA ILE A 251 21.17 -8.76 13.39
C ILE A 251 20.56 -8.20 14.69
N GLY A 252 19.23 -8.16 14.77
CA GLY A 252 18.52 -7.66 15.96
C GLY A 252 18.84 -8.48 17.22
N LEU A 253 18.88 -9.80 17.11
CA LEU A 253 19.26 -10.69 18.23
C LEU A 253 20.72 -10.46 18.67
N ILE A 254 21.66 -10.42 17.74
CA ILE A 254 23.07 -10.16 18.05
C ILE A 254 23.25 -8.79 18.70
N CYS A 255 22.67 -7.75 18.09
CA CYS A 255 22.75 -6.39 18.63
C CYS A 255 22.03 -6.23 19.99
N GLY A 256 20.93 -6.92 20.17
CA GLY A 256 20.20 -6.93 21.46
C GLY A 256 20.99 -7.63 22.58
N ILE A 257 21.56 -8.81 22.31
CA ILE A 257 22.39 -9.55 23.28
C ILE A 257 23.67 -8.77 23.62
N THR A 258 24.30 -8.14 22.64
CA THR A 258 25.52 -7.33 22.84
C THR A 258 25.24 -5.94 23.44
N GLY A 259 23.95 -5.55 23.58
CA GLY A 259 23.57 -4.22 24.07
C GLY A 259 23.87 -3.07 23.10
N ILE A 260 24.14 -3.38 21.84
CA ILE A 260 24.42 -2.35 20.80
C ILE A 260 23.12 -1.64 20.41
N LEU A 261 22.03 -2.40 20.20
CA LEU A 261 20.70 -1.89 19.90
C LEU A 261 19.67 -2.37 20.94
N GLY A 262 18.58 -1.60 21.07
CA GLY A 262 17.47 -1.97 21.91
C GLY A 262 16.35 -0.93 21.95
#